data_908a5cf432a7dfaba368a6e3892dab66
#
_entry.id   908a5cf432a7dfaba368a6e3892dab66
#
_cell.length_a   1.000
_cell.length_b   1.000
_cell.length_c   1.000
_cell.angle_alpha   90.00
_cell.angle_beta   90.00
_cell.angle_gamma   90.00
#
_symmetry.space_group_name_H-M   'P 1'
#
loop_
_entity.id
_entity.type
_entity.pdbx_description
1 polymer ?
#
loop_
_entity_poly.entity_id
_entity_poly.type
_entity_poly.pdbx_seq_one_letter_code
_entity_poly.pdbx_strand_id
1 'polypeptide(L)'
;MKVSKEDVLKANIELHTQLADVYKESEPHYRPENRARVEEIIRSLSTDKGEGVLLDVGCGMGFIIDIAKKYFSRIVGIDITEAMLEKVDTSSDSCDIEVKVAEIENMPFDGNSYDVVTAYSVIHHLHELKPAFQEIHRVLKPGGSFYTDTDPNYYFWEALRELPQNGQYSASVKREIDAVQNKDKELQEEFGISPDILNTAEVLKHDAGGFKAEDLESLLYEVGFSEVKIHYEWFVGEARVIHSDDTRESAEQIRLIMHELLPLTRHLFKYLRIMAVK
;
A
#
# COMPACT_ATOMS: atom_id res chain seq x y z
N MET A 1 -12.22 -10.77 -22.41
CA MET A 1 -13.24 -10.95 -21.36
C MET A 1 -12.87 -10.01 -20.23
N LYS A 2 -13.84 -9.41 -19.54
CA LYS A 2 -13.50 -8.69 -18.30
C LYS A 2 -13.04 -9.70 -17.26
N VAL A 3 -11.95 -9.43 -16.58
CA VAL A 3 -11.44 -10.22 -15.45
C VAL A 3 -12.52 -10.20 -14.35
N SER A 4 -12.86 -11.36 -13.79
CA SER A 4 -13.85 -11.47 -12.71
C SER A 4 -13.20 -11.27 -11.33
N LYS A 5 -14.01 -10.95 -10.31
CA LYS A 5 -13.53 -10.90 -8.92
C LYS A 5 -12.87 -12.23 -8.49
N GLU A 6 -13.46 -13.35 -8.88
CA GLU A 6 -12.93 -14.68 -8.54
C GLU A 6 -11.56 -14.93 -9.19
N ASP A 7 -11.35 -14.46 -10.44
CA ASP A 7 -10.05 -14.56 -11.11
C ASP A 7 -8.99 -13.70 -10.37
N VAL A 8 -9.35 -12.48 -9.97
CA VAL A 8 -8.45 -11.59 -9.20
C VAL A 8 -8.07 -12.22 -7.86
N LEU A 9 -9.04 -12.75 -7.10
CA LEU A 9 -8.76 -13.41 -5.82
C LEU A 9 -7.83 -14.62 -6.00
N LYS A 10 -8.11 -15.48 -6.98
CA LYS A 10 -7.25 -16.64 -7.26
C LYS A 10 -5.83 -16.25 -7.65
N ALA A 11 -5.70 -15.25 -8.52
CA ALA A 11 -4.39 -14.75 -8.96
C ALA A 11 -3.60 -14.16 -7.78
N ASN A 12 -4.24 -13.41 -6.88
CA ASN A 12 -3.59 -12.88 -5.68
C ASN A 12 -3.14 -13.99 -4.73
N ILE A 13 -3.99 -14.98 -4.45
CA ILE A 13 -3.62 -16.12 -3.61
C ILE A 13 -2.43 -16.88 -4.21
N GLU A 14 -2.46 -17.14 -5.52
CA GLU A 14 -1.39 -17.84 -6.22
C GLU A 14 -0.08 -17.04 -6.17
N LEU A 15 -0.12 -15.76 -6.53
CA LEU A 15 1.02 -14.85 -6.52
C LEU A 15 1.70 -14.81 -5.14
N HIS A 16 0.93 -14.50 -4.11
CA HIS A 16 1.46 -14.31 -2.77
C HIS A 16 1.88 -15.63 -2.10
N THR A 17 1.24 -16.76 -2.47
CA THR A 17 1.71 -18.08 -2.02
C THR A 17 3.09 -18.41 -2.59
N GLN A 18 3.33 -18.11 -3.87
CA GLN A 18 4.64 -18.33 -4.49
C GLN A 18 5.73 -17.41 -3.92
N LEU A 19 5.36 -16.20 -3.52
CA LEU A 19 6.30 -15.20 -2.97
C LEU A 19 6.53 -15.33 -1.45
N ALA A 20 5.71 -16.09 -0.72
CA ALA A 20 5.71 -16.09 0.75
C ALA A 20 7.08 -16.33 1.39
N ASP A 21 7.94 -17.15 0.81
CA ASP A 21 9.26 -17.46 1.38
C ASP A 21 10.32 -16.37 1.13
N VAL A 22 10.13 -15.54 0.11
CA VAL A 22 11.10 -14.51 -0.32
C VAL A 22 10.58 -13.07 -0.20
N TYR A 23 9.32 -12.88 0.17
CA TYR A 23 8.61 -11.61 0.13
C TYR A 23 9.32 -10.49 0.93
N LYS A 24 9.80 -10.79 2.14
CA LYS A 24 10.50 -9.78 2.98
C LYS A 24 11.80 -9.29 2.35
N GLU A 25 12.46 -10.11 1.58
CA GLU A 25 13.73 -9.79 0.92
C GLU A 25 13.51 -9.03 -0.39
N SER A 26 12.43 -9.37 -1.11
CA SER A 26 12.09 -8.77 -2.40
C SER A 26 11.39 -7.41 -2.30
N GLU A 27 10.67 -7.16 -1.19
CA GLU A 27 9.84 -5.96 -1.09
C GLU A 27 10.56 -4.76 -0.44
N PRO A 28 10.69 -3.64 -1.19
CA PRO A 28 11.40 -2.45 -0.71
C PRO A 28 10.83 -1.81 0.55
N HIS A 29 9.56 -2.04 0.85
CA HIS A 29 8.90 -1.44 2.01
C HIS A 29 9.43 -1.97 3.35
N TYR A 30 10.10 -3.14 3.38
CA TYR A 30 10.78 -3.64 4.59
C TYR A 30 12.09 -2.92 4.91
N ARG A 31 12.59 -2.03 4.04
CA ARG A 31 13.82 -1.28 4.31
C ARG A 31 13.65 -0.34 5.52
N PRO A 32 14.73 -0.14 6.31
CA PRO A 32 14.66 0.61 7.58
C PRO A 32 14.06 2.01 7.45
N GLU A 33 14.37 2.73 6.37
CA GLU A 33 13.92 4.11 6.16
C GLU A 33 12.40 4.18 5.93
N ASN A 34 11.87 3.26 5.11
CA ASN A 34 10.43 3.19 4.92
C ASN A 34 9.72 2.73 6.19
N ARG A 35 10.31 1.74 6.90
CA ARG A 35 9.77 1.28 8.18
C ARG A 35 9.68 2.43 9.20
N ALA A 36 10.72 3.27 9.31
CA ALA A 36 10.73 4.43 10.20
C ALA A 36 9.65 5.46 9.83
N ARG A 37 9.48 5.74 8.53
CA ARG A 37 8.43 6.63 8.01
C ARG A 37 7.03 6.12 8.36
N VAL A 38 6.78 4.83 8.12
CA VAL A 38 5.48 4.21 8.43
C VAL A 38 5.25 4.14 9.94
N GLU A 39 6.27 3.86 10.73
CA GLU A 39 6.17 3.85 12.20
C GLU A 39 5.75 5.21 12.76
N GLU A 40 6.24 6.32 12.20
CA GLU A 40 5.82 7.66 12.59
C GLU A 40 4.32 7.91 12.30
N ILE A 41 3.84 7.46 11.13
CA ILE A 41 2.43 7.55 10.77
C ILE A 41 1.57 6.70 11.71
N ILE A 42 1.90 5.43 11.91
CA ILE A 42 1.17 4.51 12.79
C ILE A 42 1.11 5.04 14.21
N ARG A 43 2.23 5.58 14.72
CA ARG A 43 2.28 6.24 16.04
C ARG A 43 1.34 7.43 16.11
N SER A 44 1.23 8.24 15.05
CA SER A 44 0.32 9.40 15.02
C SER A 44 -1.17 9.02 15.00
N LEU A 45 -1.49 7.81 14.51
CA LEU A 45 -2.84 7.25 14.49
C LEU A 45 -3.22 6.56 15.80
N SER A 46 -2.25 6.24 16.66
CA SER A 46 -2.51 5.62 17.96
C SER A 46 -3.07 6.63 18.96
N THR A 47 -3.82 6.15 19.94
CA THR A 47 -4.24 6.96 21.07
C THR A 47 -3.12 7.14 22.08
N ASP A 48 -3.09 8.26 22.81
CA ASP A 48 -2.07 8.58 23.84
C ASP A 48 -1.90 7.48 24.93
N LYS A 49 -2.90 6.60 25.08
CA LYS A 49 -2.90 5.53 26.09
C LYS A 49 -2.53 4.16 25.57
N GLY A 50 -2.34 3.99 24.27
CA GLY A 50 -2.07 2.68 23.66
C GLY A 50 -3.23 1.67 23.79
N GLU A 51 -4.46 2.12 24.05
CA GLU A 51 -5.65 1.29 24.26
C GLU A 51 -6.40 1.00 22.94
N GLY A 52 -5.94 1.53 21.80
CA GLY A 52 -6.61 1.43 20.52
C GLY A 52 -6.63 0.01 19.96
N VAL A 53 -7.63 -0.28 19.13
CA VAL A 53 -7.78 -1.52 18.36
C VAL A 53 -7.55 -1.24 16.89
N LEU A 54 -6.58 -1.93 16.28
CA LEU A 54 -6.22 -1.79 14.87
C LEU A 54 -6.68 -3.03 14.08
N LEU A 55 -7.21 -2.80 12.90
CA LEU A 55 -7.42 -3.83 11.88
C LEU A 55 -6.47 -3.57 10.71
N ASP A 56 -5.63 -4.56 10.38
CA ASP A 56 -4.75 -4.53 9.21
C ASP A 56 -5.34 -5.42 8.11
N VAL A 57 -5.85 -4.82 7.04
CA VAL A 57 -6.49 -5.54 5.93
C VAL A 57 -5.47 -5.75 4.81
N GLY A 58 -5.37 -6.99 4.31
CA GLY A 58 -4.27 -7.40 3.44
C GLY A 58 -2.94 -7.37 4.20
N CYS A 59 -2.92 -7.88 5.43
CA CYS A 59 -1.77 -7.75 6.33
C CYS A 59 -0.51 -8.49 5.84
N GLY A 60 -0.64 -9.39 4.85
CA GLY A 60 0.46 -10.18 4.32
C GLY A 60 1.24 -10.88 5.42
N MET A 61 2.54 -10.64 5.45
CA MET A 61 3.45 -11.20 6.47
C MET A 61 3.58 -10.31 7.72
N GLY A 62 2.64 -9.37 7.96
CA GLY A 62 2.57 -8.59 9.19
C GLY A 62 3.47 -7.36 9.24
N PHE A 63 3.75 -6.70 8.12
CA PHE A 63 4.58 -5.49 8.09
C PHE A 63 4.04 -4.39 9.02
N ILE A 64 2.75 -4.07 8.91
CA ILE A 64 2.09 -3.09 9.79
C ILE A 64 1.94 -3.63 11.22
N ILE A 65 1.60 -4.92 11.38
CA ILE A 65 1.47 -5.57 12.68
C ILE A 65 2.76 -5.43 13.50
N ASP A 66 3.91 -5.70 12.88
CA ASP A 66 5.23 -5.58 13.52
C ASP A 66 5.57 -4.16 14.00
N ILE A 67 5.05 -3.15 13.31
CA ILE A 67 5.21 -1.76 13.69
C ILE A 67 4.20 -1.38 14.77
N ALA A 68 2.92 -1.72 14.55
CA ALA A 68 1.78 -1.29 15.34
C ALA A 68 1.72 -1.93 16.74
N LYS A 69 2.28 -3.13 16.94
CA LYS A 69 2.24 -3.85 18.24
C LYS A 69 2.84 -3.08 19.43
N LYS A 70 3.57 -1.99 19.18
CA LYS A 70 4.11 -1.07 20.20
C LYS A 70 3.10 -0.01 20.63
N TYR A 71 2.05 0.23 19.84
CA TYR A 71 1.18 1.40 19.94
C TYR A 71 -0.30 1.07 20.15
N PHE A 72 -0.68 -0.21 19.98
CA PHE A 72 -2.05 -0.69 20.08
C PHE A 72 -2.15 -1.83 21.10
N SER A 73 -3.28 -1.91 21.83
CA SER A 73 -3.55 -3.00 22.77
C SER A 73 -4.02 -4.27 22.08
N ARG A 74 -4.66 -4.13 20.93
CA ARG A 74 -5.13 -5.24 20.09
C ARG A 74 -4.96 -4.93 18.62
N ILE A 75 -4.51 -5.95 17.88
CA ILE A 75 -4.40 -5.92 16.42
C ILE A 75 -5.06 -7.16 15.86
N VAL A 76 -5.91 -6.97 14.85
CA VAL A 76 -6.42 -8.06 14.02
C VAL A 76 -5.87 -7.87 12.61
N GLY A 77 -5.19 -8.90 12.07
CA GLY A 77 -4.75 -8.93 10.68
C GLY A 77 -5.65 -9.83 9.85
N ILE A 78 -6.02 -9.39 8.64
CA ILE A 78 -6.68 -10.27 7.67
C ILE A 78 -5.93 -10.27 6.34
N ASP A 79 -5.86 -11.45 5.74
CA ASP A 79 -5.37 -11.64 4.39
C ASP A 79 -6.13 -12.81 3.73
N ILE A 80 -6.17 -12.85 2.40
CA ILE A 80 -6.78 -13.97 1.66
C ILE A 80 -5.80 -15.14 1.48
N THR A 81 -4.51 -14.92 1.74
CA THR A 81 -3.42 -15.88 1.50
C THR A 81 -2.92 -16.49 2.80
N GLU A 82 -3.32 -17.73 3.08
CA GLU A 82 -2.95 -18.44 4.31
C GLU A 82 -1.41 -18.56 4.47
N ALA A 83 -0.69 -18.83 3.38
CA ALA A 83 0.78 -18.94 3.38
C ALA A 83 1.49 -17.64 3.85
N MET A 84 0.88 -16.48 3.63
CA MET A 84 1.37 -15.20 4.15
C MET A 84 1.11 -15.08 5.66
N LEU A 85 -0.08 -15.44 6.11
CA LEU A 85 -0.48 -15.38 7.52
C LEU A 85 0.36 -16.29 8.41
N GLU A 86 0.77 -17.47 7.93
CA GLU A 86 1.67 -18.39 8.63
C GLU A 86 3.04 -17.77 8.98
N LYS A 87 3.43 -16.71 8.29
CA LYS A 87 4.71 -16.01 8.52
C LYS A 87 4.58 -14.82 9.46
N VAL A 88 3.38 -14.48 9.92
CA VAL A 88 3.16 -13.35 10.84
C VAL A 88 3.66 -13.70 12.23
N ASP A 89 4.51 -12.84 12.79
CA ASP A 89 4.89 -12.93 14.20
C ASP A 89 3.78 -12.32 15.08
N THR A 90 3.00 -13.18 15.72
CA THR A 90 1.93 -12.79 16.65
C THR A 90 2.42 -12.67 18.10
N SER A 91 3.72 -12.83 18.35
CA SER A 91 4.27 -12.72 19.71
C SER A 91 4.33 -11.25 20.15
N SER A 92 3.78 -10.98 21.33
CA SER A 92 3.88 -9.65 21.97
C SER A 92 3.53 -9.77 23.46
N ASP A 93 4.24 -9.03 24.32
CA ASP A 93 3.97 -8.97 25.76
C ASP A 93 2.87 -7.96 26.12
N SER A 94 2.53 -7.03 25.19
CA SER A 94 1.65 -5.88 25.46
C SER A 94 0.49 -5.71 24.48
N CYS A 95 0.44 -6.49 23.40
CA CYS A 95 -0.56 -6.40 22.37
C CYS A 95 -1.18 -7.76 22.09
N ASP A 96 -2.51 -7.85 22.08
CA ASP A 96 -3.24 -9.04 21.63
C ASP A 96 -3.28 -9.05 20.09
N ILE A 97 -2.65 -10.05 19.46
CA ILE A 97 -2.52 -10.14 18.00
C ILE A 97 -3.23 -11.39 17.49
N GLU A 98 -4.19 -11.19 16.60
CA GLU A 98 -4.94 -12.24 15.94
C GLU A 98 -4.83 -12.08 14.43
N VAL A 99 -4.64 -13.18 13.68
CA VAL A 99 -4.67 -13.16 12.21
C VAL A 99 -5.71 -14.15 11.67
N LYS A 100 -6.41 -13.79 10.59
CA LYS A 100 -7.49 -14.58 10.01
C LYS A 100 -7.48 -14.52 8.49
N VAL A 101 -7.84 -15.63 7.84
CA VAL A 101 -8.16 -15.63 6.42
C VAL A 101 -9.52 -14.96 6.22
N ALA A 102 -9.54 -13.82 5.53
CA ALA A 102 -10.79 -13.11 5.21
C ALA A 102 -10.63 -12.17 4.01
N GLU A 103 -11.71 -11.91 3.30
CA GLU A 103 -11.80 -10.92 2.23
C GLU A 103 -12.13 -9.54 2.78
N ILE A 104 -11.48 -8.50 2.24
CA ILE A 104 -11.72 -7.10 2.64
C ILE A 104 -13.16 -6.66 2.33
N GLU A 105 -13.74 -7.14 1.22
CA GLU A 105 -15.08 -6.75 0.78
C GLU A 105 -16.23 -7.43 1.57
N ASN A 106 -15.89 -8.35 2.48
CA ASN A 106 -16.86 -9.06 3.32
C ASN A 106 -16.22 -9.49 4.65
N MET A 107 -15.91 -8.52 5.49
CA MET A 107 -15.20 -8.77 6.74
C MET A 107 -16.11 -9.35 7.84
N PRO A 108 -15.69 -10.44 8.53
CA PRO A 108 -16.50 -11.11 9.55
C PRO A 108 -16.43 -10.38 10.92
N PHE A 109 -16.59 -9.06 10.90
CA PHE A 109 -16.52 -8.22 12.09
C PHE A 109 -17.77 -7.36 12.24
N ASP A 110 -18.10 -7.02 13.48
CA ASP A 110 -19.17 -6.07 13.78
C ASP A 110 -18.79 -4.64 13.31
N GLY A 111 -19.78 -3.84 12.98
CA GLY A 111 -19.57 -2.44 12.68
C GLY A 111 -19.09 -1.66 13.90
N ASN A 112 -18.35 -0.58 13.69
CA ASN A 112 -17.83 0.31 14.73
C ASN A 112 -16.94 -0.39 15.78
N SER A 113 -16.08 -1.30 15.34
CA SER A 113 -15.23 -2.14 16.21
C SER A 113 -13.80 -1.64 16.31
N TYR A 114 -13.28 -0.96 15.30
CA TYR A 114 -11.88 -0.59 15.20
C TYR A 114 -11.65 0.92 15.27
N ASP A 115 -10.59 1.33 15.95
CA ASP A 115 -10.16 2.73 16.03
C ASP A 115 -9.38 3.12 14.78
N VAL A 116 -8.59 2.18 14.25
CA VAL A 116 -7.79 2.35 13.04
C VAL A 116 -7.94 1.14 12.13
N VAL A 117 -8.08 1.38 10.82
CA VAL A 117 -7.95 0.36 9.78
C VAL A 117 -6.80 0.74 8.86
N THR A 118 -5.91 -0.22 8.58
CA THR A 118 -4.79 -0.05 7.66
C THR A 118 -4.93 -0.97 6.46
N ALA A 119 -4.40 -0.55 5.29
CA ALA A 119 -4.36 -1.32 4.05
C ALA A 119 -3.06 -0.98 3.29
N TYR A 120 -1.91 -1.41 3.80
CA TYR A 120 -0.62 -1.02 3.26
C TYR A 120 -0.26 -1.79 1.99
N SER A 121 -0.16 -1.12 0.83
CA SER A 121 0.13 -1.73 -0.48
C SER A 121 -0.90 -2.79 -0.90
N VAL A 122 -2.19 -2.49 -0.76
CA VAL A 122 -3.26 -3.49 -0.90
C VAL A 122 -4.34 -3.11 -1.91
N ILE A 123 -4.77 -1.84 -1.95
CA ILE A 123 -6.00 -1.50 -2.69
C ILE A 123 -5.87 -1.71 -4.20
N HIS A 124 -4.66 -1.73 -4.75
CA HIS A 124 -4.42 -2.05 -6.17
C HIS A 124 -4.57 -3.55 -6.52
N HIS A 125 -4.62 -4.42 -5.51
CA HIS A 125 -4.91 -5.85 -5.66
C HIS A 125 -6.42 -6.18 -5.65
N LEU A 126 -7.27 -5.19 -5.42
CA LEU A 126 -8.73 -5.39 -5.40
C LEU A 126 -9.30 -5.41 -6.81
N HIS A 127 -10.44 -6.09 -6.97
CA HIS A 127 -11.20 -6.02 -8.21
C HIS A 127 -11.97 -4.70 -8.32
N GLU A 128 -12.60 -4.26 -7.22
CA GLU A 128 -13.34 -3.00 -7.10
C GLU A 128 -13.09 -2.33 -5.74
N LEU A 129 -12.94 -1.01 -5.71
CA LEU A 129 -12.63 -0.28 -4.49
C LEU A 129 -13.85 -0.03 -3.60
N LYS A 130 -15.03 0.25 -4.22
CA LYS A 130 -16.21 0.71 -3.48
C LYS A 130 -16.68 -0.26 -2.41
N PRO A 131 -16.84 -1.58 -2.68
CA PRO A 131 -17.23 -2.56 -1.66
C PRO A 131 -16.22 -2.63 -0.51
N ALA A 132 -14.94 -2.59 -0.81
CA ALA A 132 -13.88 -2.61 0.20
C ALA A 132 -13.91 -1.37 1.10
N PHE A 133 -14.04 -0.18 0.53
CA PHE A 133 -14.14 1.07 1.29
C PHE A 133 -15.42 1.14 2.13
N GLN A 134 -16.54 0.57 1.65
CA GLN A 134 -17.78 0.44 2.43
C GLN A 134 -17.57 -0.45 3.66
N GLU A 135 -16.90 -1.59 3.52
CA GLU A 135 -16.61 -2.48 4.64
C GLU A 135 -15.60 -1.84 5.62
N ILE A 136 -14.55 -1.18 5.13
CA ILE A 136 -13.60 -0.42 5.97
C ILE A 136 -14.35 0.66 6.77
N HIS A 137 -15.21 1.44 6.11
CA HIS A 137 -16.03 2.45 6.78
C HIS A 137 -16.98 1.81 7.80
N ARG A 138 -17.61 0.68 7.48
CA ARG A 138 -18.53 -0.02 8.37
C ARG A 138 -17.87 -0.45 9.68
N VAL A 139 -16.68 -1.05 9.60
CA VAL A 139 -15.98 -1.59 10.79
C VAL A 139 -15.27 -0.52 11.62
N LEU A 140 -14.94 0.63 11.04
CA LEU A 140 -14.39 1.76 11.78
C LEU A 140 -15.41 2.33 12.78
N LYS A 141 -14.96 2.70 13.96
CA LYS A 141 -15.70 3.50 14.93
C LYS A 141 -15.93 4.91 14.38
N PRO A 142 -17.00 5.63 14.83
CA PRO A 142 -17.11 7.06 14.56
C PRO A 142 -15.85 7.82 15.03
N GLY A 143 -15.25 8.63 14.14
CA GLY A 143 -13.97 9.29 14.36
C GLY A 143 -12.73 8.39 14.19
N GLY A 144 -12.91 7.13 13.84
CA GLY A 144 -11.81 6.20 13.53
C GLY A 144 -11.13 6.53 12.21
N SER A 145 -9.87 6.14 12.07
CA SER A 145 -9.01 6.50 10.95
C SER A 145 -8.75 5.33 10.00
N PHE A 146 -8.78 5.60 8.70
CA PHE A 146 -8.31 4.72 7.65
C PHE A 146 -6.98 5.21 7.09
N TYR A 147 -6.02 4.32 6.92
CA TYR A 147 -4.71 4.59 6.33
C TYR A 147 -4.36 3.54 5.27
N THR A 148 -3.99 4.00 4.07
CA THR A 148 -3.33 3.17 3.03
C THR A 148 -2.17 3.93 2.42
N ASP A 149 -1.18 3.21 1.89
CA ASP A 149 0.05 3.79 1.32
C ASP A 149 0.59 2.87 0.21
N THR A 150 1.49 3.41 -0.62
CA THR A 150 2.17 2.71 -1.71
C THR A 150 1.26 2.19 -2.82
N ASP A 151 0.09 2.78 -2.96
CA ASP A 151 -0.80 2.47 -4.08
C ASP A 151 -0.44 3.31 -5.32
N PRO A 152 -0.48 2.72 -6.54
CA PRO A 152 0.09 3.35 -7.74
C PRO A 152 -0.65 4.62 -8.16
N ASN A 153 0.11 5.71 -8.37
CA ASN A 153 -0.39 6.99 -8.88
C ASN A 153 -0.56 6.95 -10.40
N TYR A 154 -1.78 7.05 -10.89
CA TYR A 154 -2.14 7.04 -12.31
C TYR A 154 -1.25 7.96 -13.16
N TYR A 155 -1.04 9.19 -12.72
CA TYR A 155 -0.31 10.19 -13.48
C TYR A 155 1.16 9.84 -13.71
N PHE A 156 1.78 9.18 -12.77
CA PHE A 156 3.14 8.67 -12.93
C PHE A 156 3.20 7.55 -13.97
N TRP A 157 2.30 6.57 -13.86
CA TRP A 157 2.28 5.43 -14.78
C TRP A 157 1.87 5.82 -16.20
N GLU A 158 0.95 6.80 -16.36
CA GLU A 158 0.61 7.38 -17.65
C GLU A 158 1.83 8.05 -18.29
N ALA A 159 2.50 8.95 -17.56
CA ALA A 159 3.70 9.62 -18.04
C ALA A 159 4.83 8.65 -18.39
N LEU A 160 5.01 7.58 -17.61
CA LEU A 160 6.02 6.55 -17.86
C LEU A 160 5.75 5.80 -19.17
N ARG A 161 4.49 5.50 -19.50
CA ARG A 161 4.10 4.84 -20.76
C ARG A 161 4.33 5.73 -21.97
N GLU A 162 4.25 7.05 -21.81
CA GLU A 162 4.49 8.02 -22.88
C GLU A 162 5.97 8.30 -23.13
N LEU A 163 6.88 7.85 -22.25
CA LEU A 163 8.29 8.04 -22.45
C LEU A 163 8.79 7.32 -23.71
N PRO A 164 9.58 8.00 -24.58
CA PRO A 164 10.15 7.37 -25.76
C PRO A 164 11.02 6.15 -25.39
N GLN A 165 10.67 4.97 -25.89
CA GLN A 165 11.42 3.73 -25.62
C GLN A 165 12.89 3.81 -26.11
N ASN A 166 13.16 4.61 -27.15
CA ASN A 166 14.48 4.84 -27.69
C ASN A 166 15.11 6.17 -27.22
N GLY A 167 14.60 6.75 -26.12
CA GLY A 167 15.13 8.00 -25.58
C GLY A 167 16.59 7.86 -25.14
N GLN A 168 17.39 8.88 -25.44
CA GLN A 168 18.77 8.95 -24.95
C GLN A 168 18.75 9.47 -23.51
N TYR A 169 18.56 8.57 -22.56
CA TYR A 169 18.55 8.89 -21.14
C TYR A 169 19.94 8.71 -20.51
N SER A 170 20.24 9.53 -19.50
CA SER A 170 21.41 9.30 -18.65
C SER A 170 21.29 7.96 -17.90
N ALA A 171 22.43 7.42 -17.45
CA ALA A 171 22.44 6.17 -16.68
C ALA A 171 21.57 6.23 -15.42
N SER A 172 21.44 7.40 -14.79
CA SER A 172 20.60 7.60 -13.61
C SER A 172 19.11 7.49 -13.95
N VAL A 173 18.66 8.17 -15.01
CA VAL A 173 17.27 8.11 -15.46
C VAL A 173 16.91 6.70 -15.95
N LYS A 174 17.81 6.05 -16.69
CA LYS A 174 17.60 4.68 -17.15
C LYS A 174 17.36 3.73 -15.98
N ARG A 175 18.16 3.80 -14.93
CA ARG A 175 17.99 2.98 -13.72
C ARG A 175 16.65 3.19 -13.03
N GLU A 176 16.11 4.43 -13.01
CA GLU A 176 14.79 4.70 -12.43
C GLU A 176 13.65 4.12 -13.28
N ILE A 177 13.77 4.20 -14.60
CA ILE A 177 12.84 3.59 -15.55
C ILE A 177 12.89 2.06 -15.43
N ASP A 178 14.07 1.48 -15.46
CA ASP A 178 14.30 0.03 -15.38
C ASP A 178 13.76 -0.54 -14.05
N ALA A 179 13.99 0.15 -12.93
CA ALA A 179 13.51 -0.28 -11.61
C ALA A 179 11.97 -0.36 -11.50
N VAL A 180 11.25 0.33 -12.38
CA VAL A 180 9.79 0.31 -12.40
C VAL A 180 9.28 -0.64 -13.49
N GLN A 181 9.88 -0.63 -14.68
CA GLN A 181 9.42 -1.41 -15.84
C GLN A 181 9.85 -2.88 -15.78
N ASN A 182 10.96 -3.20 -15.11
CA ASN A 182 11.51 -4.55 -15.11
C ASN A 182 11.08 -5.38 -13.88
N LYS A 183 10.35 -4.80 -12.91
CA LYS A 183 9.95 -5.56 -11.71
C LYS A 183 9.16 -6.83 -12.07
N ASP A 184 8.22 -6.74 -12.99
CA ASP A 184 7.41 -7.88 -13.42
C ASP A 184 8.26 -8.95 -14.15
N LYS A 185 9.25 -8.48 -14.93
CA LYS A 185 10.20 -9.38 -15.60
C LYS A 185 11.16 -10.03 -14.61
N GLU A 186 11.62 -9.31 -13.61
CA GLU A 186 12.45 -9.86 -12.52
C GLU A 186 11.68 -10.93 -11.73
N LEU A 187 10.43 -10.69 -11.40
CA LEU A 187 9.56 -11.67 -10.74
C LEU A 187 9.36 -12.93 -11.58
N GLN A 188 9.21 -12.78 -12.91
CA GLN A 188 9.11 -13.92 -13.81
C GLN A 188 10.44 -14.70 -13.91
N GLU A 189 11.58 -14.01 -14.09
CA GLU A 189 12.89 -14.64 -14.27
C GLU A 189 13.41 -15.29 -12.98
N GLU A 190 13.16 -14.67 -11.83
CA GLU A 190 13.72 -15.10 -10.54
C GLU A 190 12.80 -16.12 -9.83
N PHE A 191 11.48 -15.92 -9.89
CA PHE A 191 10.51 -16.73 -9.15
C PHE A 191 9.56 -17.53 -10.05
N GLY A 192 9.67 -17.40 -11.38
CA GLY A 192 8.83 -18.14 -12.34
C GLY A 192 7.38 -17.68 -12.40
N ILE A 193 7.07 -16.49 -11.87
CA ILE A 193 5.70 -15.96 -11.82
C ILE A 193 5.25 -15.56 -13.22
N SER A 194 4.10 -16.09 -13.65
CA SER A 194 3.52 -15.78 -14.95
C SER A 194 3.09 -14.32 -15.05
N PRO A 195 3.36 -13.61 -16.16
CA PRO A 195 2.82 -12.27 -16.41
C PRO A 195 1.29 -12.22 -16.33
N ASP A 196 0.59 -13.28 -16.72
CA ASP A 196 -0.87 -13.35 -16.64
C ASP A 196 -1.36 -13.33 -15.19
N ILE A 197 -0.64 -13.99 -14.27
CA ILE A 197 -0.95 -13.97 -12.85
C ILE A 197 -0.75 -12.54 -12.30
N LEU A 198 0.39 -11.90 -12.58
CA LEU A 198 0.68 -10.52 -12.16
C LEU A 198 -0.36 -9.53 -12.66
N ASN A 199 -0.65 -9.56 -13.97
CA ASN A 199 -1.64 -8.67 -14.57
C ASN A 199 -3.04 -8.85 -13.99
N THR A 200 -3.42 -10.10 -13.67
CA THR A 200 -4.73 -10.39 -13.08
C THR A 200 -4.78 -10.00 -11.60
N ALA A 201 -3.72 -10.27 -10.83
CA ALA A 201 -3.65 -9.94 -9.41
C ALA A 201 -3.64 -8.42 -9.17
N GLU A 202 -3.00 -7.65 -10.04
CA GLU A 202 -2.89 -6.19 -9.94
C GLU A 202 -3.69 -5.48 -11.05
N VAL A 203 -4.93 -5.92 -11.31
CA VAL A 203 -5.75 -5.43 -12.43
C VAL A 203 -5.95 -3.92 -12.41
N LEU A 204 -6.09 -3.30 -11.24
CA LEU A 204 -6.25 -1.85 -11.10
C LEU A 204 -4.95 -1.07 -11.38
N LYS A 205 -3.80 -1.70 -11.27
CA LYS A 205 -2.51 -1.11 -11.66
C LYS A 205 -2.24 -1.31 -13.14
N HIS A 206 -2.43 -2.53 -13.67
CA HIS A 206 -2.06 -2.86 -15.05
C HIS A 206 -3.10 -2.39 -16.08
N ASP A 207 -4.38 -2.67 -15.85
CA ASP A 207 -5.45 -2.30 -16.79
C ASP A 207 -5.91 -0.86 -16.62
N ALA A 208 -6.13 -0.41 -15.36
CA ALA A 208 -6.57 0.96 -15.09
C ALA A 208 -5.41 1.97 -15.01
N GLY A 209 -4.17 1.49 -14.86
CA GLY A 209 -2.97 2.33 -14.78
C GLY A 209 -2.75 2.98 -13.42
N GLY A 210 -3.35 2.45 -12.37
CA GLY A 210 -3.31 3.02 -11.03
C GLY A 210 -4.47 3.99 -10.74
N PHE A 211 -4.31 4.83 -9.72
CA PHE A 211 -5.37 5.65 -9.18
C PHE A 211 -5.14 7.14 -9.41
N LYS A 212 -6.22 7.86 -9.72
CA LYS A 212 -6.26 9.32 -9.66
C LYS A 212 -6.68 9.75 -8.26
N ALA A 213 -5.93 10.67 -7.67
CA ALA A 213 -6.21 11.15 -6.32
C ALA A 213 -7.64 11.71 -6.19
N GLU A 214 -8.09 12.48 -7.17
CA GLU A 214 -9.42 13.08 -7.23
C GLU A 214 -10.56 12.06 -7.30
N ASP A 215 -10.36 10.93 -7.99
CA ASP A 215 -11.36 9.85 -8.07
C ASP A 215 -11.44 9.09 -6.75
N LEU A 216 -10.30 8.83 -6.10
CA LEU A 216 -10.24 8.20 -4.77
C LEU A 216 -10.89 9.09 -3.70
N GLU A 217 -10.57 10.38 -3.71
CA GLU A 217 -11.16 11.35 -2.78
C GLU A 217 -12.68 11.39 -2.92
N SER A 218 -13.18 11.49 -4.16
CA SER A 218 -14.62 11.50 -4.45
C SER A 218 -15.31 10.22 -3.98
N LEU A 219 -14.69 9.06 -4.22
CA LEU A 219 -15.23 7.76 -3.81
C LEU A 219 -15.28 7.61 -2.29
N LEU A 220 -14.25 8.07 -1.58
CA LEU A 220 -14.22 8.00 -0.11
C LEU A 220 -15.29 8.88 0.52
N TYR A 221 -15.50 10.10 0.00
CA TYR A 221 -16.62 10.95 0.43
C TYR A 221 -17.98 10.33 0.10
N GLU A 222 -18.15 9.70 -1.07
CA GLU A 222 -19.37 8.97 -1.44
C GLU A 222 -19.68 7.82 -0.47
N VAL A 223 -18.66 7.12 0.01
CA VAL A 223 -18.80 6.03 1.00
C VAL A 223 -19.19 6.55 2.37
N GLY A 224 -18.84 7.81 2.72
CA GLY A 224 -19.24 8.45 3.98
C GLY A 224 -18.08 8.90 4.87
N PHE A 225 -16.83 8.84 4.42
CA PHE A 225 -15.72 9.43 5.16
C PHE A 225 -15.89 10.95 5.27
N SER A 226 -15.60 11.51 6.44
CA SER A 226 -15.81 12.94 6.73
C SER A 226 -14.62 13.81 6.40
N GLU A 227 -13.41 13.25 6.51
CA GLU A 227 -12.15 13.91 6.16
C GLU A 227 -11.34 12.94 5.29
N VAL A 228 -10.83 13.46 4.15
CA VAL A 228 -9.97 12.70 3.24
C VAL A 228 -8.74 13.54 2.92
N LYS A 229 -7.56 12.95 3.11
CA LYS A 229 -6.28 13.56 2.74
C LYS A 229 -5.50 12.58 1.90
N ILE A 230 -5.17 12.98 0.67
CA ILE A 230 -4.36 12.19 -0.25
C ILE A 230 -3.02 12.89 -0.47
N HIS A 231 -1.94 12.16 -0.20
CA HIS A 231 -0.59 12.63 -0.39
C HIS A 231 0.07 11.88 -1.54
N TYR A 232 0.88 12.58 -2.30
CA TYR A 232 1.74 12.01 -3.33
C TYR A 232 3.07 11.61 -2.68
N GLU A 233 3.48 10.36 -2.87
CA GLU A 233 4.61 9.78 -2.16
C GLU A 233 5.64 9.20 -3.13
N TRP A 234 6.90 9.16 -2.70
CA TRP A 234 8.02 8.60 -3.43
C TRP A 234 8.25 9.26 -4.79
N PHE A 235 8.79 10.48 -4.78
CA PHE A 235 9.21 11.13 -6.03
C PHE A 235 10.34 10.35 -6.72
N VAL A 236 10.45 10.51 -8.04
CA VAL A 236 11.45 9.82 -8.87
C VAL A 236 12.85 10.11 -8.35
N GLY A 237 13.60 9.07 -7.99
CA GLY A 237 14.96 9.16 -7.44
C GLY A 237 15.02 9.32 -5.91
N GLU A 238 13.91 9.53 -5.22
CA GLU A 238 13.89 9.73 -3.76
C GLU A 238 14.56 8.59 -3.00
N ALA A 239 14.24 7.35 -3.33
CA ALA A 239 14.81 6.17 -2.66
C ALA A 239 16.35 6.12 -2.74
N ARG A 240 16.97 6.82 -3.69
CA ARG A 240 18.45 6.85 -3.82
C ARG A 240 19.10 7.87 -2.92
N VAL A 241 18.39 8.95 -2.60
CA VAL A 241 18.94 10.06 -1.83
C VAL A 241 18.65 9.97 -0.33
N ILE A 242 17.56 9.31 0.07
CA ILE A 242 17.22 9.16 1.50
C ILE A 242 18.09 8.15 2.24
N HIS A 243 18.78 7.26 1.52
CA HIS A 243 19.65 6.23 2.12
C HIS A 243 21.03 6.77 2.54
N SER A 244 21.33 8.03 2.26
CA SER A 244 22.57 8.68 2.70
C SER A 244 22.21 9.80 3.67
N ASP A 245 22.83 9.82 4.84
CA ASP A 245 22.61 10.88 5.82
C ASP A 245 22.96 12.26 5.28
N ASP A 246 23.99 12.34 4.42
CA ASP A 246 24.46 13.59 3.79
C ASP A 246 23.43 14.17 2.79
N THR A 247 22.52 13.36 2.27
CA THR A 247 21.56 13.77 1.22
C THR A 247 20.10 13.75 1.69
N ARG A 248 19.81 13.23 2.88
CA ARG A 248 18.45 13.12 3.43
C ARG A 248 17.76 14.46 3.54
N GLU A 249 18.43 15.46 4.13
CA GLU A 249 17.89 16.82 4.26
C GLU A 249 17.57 17.43 2.88
N SER A 250 18.43 17.20 1.88
CA SER A 250 18.20 17.66 0.52
C SER A 250 16.98 16.97 -0.11
N ALA A 251 16.77 15.68 0.16
CA ALA A 251 15.59 14.95 -0.32
C ALA A 251 14.31 15.50 0.30
N GLU A 252 14.32 15.82 1.59
CA GLU A 252 13.18 16.43 2.28
C GLU A 252 12.85 17.82 1.72
N GLN A 253 13.85 18.66 1.45
CA GLN A 253 13.65 19.96 0.81
C GLN A 253 13.06 19.84 -0.60
N ILE A 254 13.54 18.90 -1.40
CA ILE A 254 13.01 18.62 -2.75
C ILE A 254 11.56 18.16 -2.64
N ARG A 255 11.24 17.25 -1.69
CA ARG A 255 9.87 16.77 -1.46
C ARG A 255 8.93 17.92 -1.13
N LEU A 256 9.30 18.83 -0.24
CA LEU A 256 8.51 20.02 0.11
C LEU A 256 8.24 20.88 -1.12
N ILE A 257 9.27 21.23 -1.89
CA ILE A 257 9.13 22.02 -3.12
C ILE A 257 8.15 21.33 -4.10
N MET A 258 8.30 20.03 -4.29
CA MET A 258 7.44 19.28 -5.21
C MET A 258 6.00 19.21 -4.73
N HIS A 259 5.74 19.12 -3.42
CA HIS A 259 4.39 19.17 -2.86
C HIS A 259 3.75 20.56 -3.01
N GLU A 260 4.49 21.63 -2.77
CA GLU A 260 4.00 23.02 -2.95
C GLU A 260 3.67 23.33 -4.41
N LEU A 261 4.32 22.66 -5.35
CA LEU A 261 4.08 22.81 -6.79
C LEU A 261 3.00 21.86 -7.35
N LEU A 262 2.27 21.13 -6.52
CA LEU A 262 1.11 20.36 -7.01
C LEU A 262 0.03 21.30 -7.59
N PRO A 263 -0.66 20.92 -8.66
CA PRO A 263 -0.61 19.61 -9.35
C PRO A 263 0.46 19.50 -10.44
N LEU A 264 1.33 20.50 -10.64
CA LEU A 264 2.37 20.50 -11.69
C LEU A 264 3.28 19.26 -11.57
N THR A 265 3.63 18.86 -10.35
CA THR A 265 4.60 17.80 -10.05
C THR A 265 3.98 16.41 -9.86
N ARG A 266 2.68 16.26 -9.98
CA ARG A 266 1.99 14.97 -9.69
C ARG A 266 2.50 13.77 -10.49
N HIS A 267 3.03 14.00 -11.69
CA HIS A 267 3.61 12.96 -12.55
C HIS A 267 4.98 12.45 -12.07
N LEU A 268 5.57 13.08 -11.08
CA LEU A 268 6.89 12.74 -10.54
C LEU A 268 6.81 11.88 -9.28
N PHE A 269 5.63 11.67 -8.72
CA PHE A 269 5.40 10.80 -7.56
C PHE A 269 4.87 9.44 -7.98
N LYS A 270 5.46 8.37 -7.48
CA LYS A 270 5.14 6.98 -7.87
C LYS A 270 3.85 6.47 -7.25
N TYR A 271 3.55 6.90 -6.02
CA TYR A 271 2.48 6.34 -5.20
C TYR A 271 1.62 7.41 -4.56
N LEU A 272 0.47 6.97 -4.06
CA LEU A 272 -0.45 7.73 -3.25
C LEU A 272 -0.51 7.14 -1.83
N ARG A 273 -0.67 8.03 -0.85
CA ARG A 273 -1.03 7.71 0.52
C ARG A 273 -2.35 8.36 0.87
N ILE A 274 -3.26 7.62 1.46
CA ILE A 274 -4.57 8.10 1.87
C ILE A 274 -4.68 8.03 3.38
N MET A 275 -5.21 9.09 3.96
CA MET A 275 -5.68 9.15 5.34
C MET A 275 -7.11 9.67 5.32
N ALA A 276 -8.04 8.91 5.89
CA ALA A 276 -9.45 9.29 5.94
C ALA A 276 -10.04 9.03 7.34
N VAL A 277 -11.05 9.82 7.73
CA VAL A 277 -11.73 9.72 9.03
C VAL A 277 -13.20 9.43 8.79
N LYS A 278 -13.74 8.43 9.53
CA LYS A 278 -15.17 8.12 9.52
C LYS A 278 -16.00 9.17 10.22
#